data_54d4f3a83361198c84fd4ca73e219556
#
_entry.id   54d4f3a83361198c84fd4ca73e219556
#
_cell.length_a   1.000
_cell.length_b   1.000
_cell.length_c   1.000
_cell.angle_alpha   90.00
_cell.angle_beta   90.00
_cell.angle_gamma   90.00
#
_symmetry.space_group_name_H-M   'P 1'
#
loop_
_entity.id
_entity.type
_entity.pdbx_description
1 polymer ?
#
loop_
_entity_poly.entity_id
_entity_poly.type
_entity_poly.pdbx_seq_one_letter_code
_entity_poly.pdbx_strand_id
1 'polypeptide(L)'
;FAEKPQYISNSYVDDFTSKNLNLKWTFIRVPQNKTYSLNVNPGYLRLYPKPNTIENRKNFSLIGFRQKESDFDYEVKMNYKPSDESVESGIIHYQKERNFLTSTIYKAGKKIFLEQRLKEKDQKLVSLKKVSLKKYNGSIIFKTVSRKDEYTFYYSLDDGENFTYLSSLD
;
A
#
# COMPACT_ATOMS: atom_id res chain seq x y z
N PHE A 1 22.39 3.71 37.63
CA PHE A 1 21.34 4.30 36.77
C PHE A 1 21.56 3.73 35.41
N ALA A 2 20.61 2.91 34.91
CA ALA A 2 20.66 2.44 33.51
C ALA A 2 20.27 3.61 32.61
N GLU A 3 21.14 3.95 31.65
CA GLU A 3 20.82 4.93 30.61
C GLU A 3 19.61 4.44 29.82
N LYS A 4 18.66 5.34 29.57
CA LYS A 4 17.53 5.04 28.68
C LYS A 4 18.08 4.71 27.28
N PRO A 5 17.66 3.61 26.65
CA PRO A 5 18.10 3.30 25.31
C PRO A 5 17.79 4.49 24.38
N GLN A 6 18.81 4.99 23.69
CA GLN A 6 18.61 5.97 22.63
C GLN A 6 17.80 5.31 21.52
N TYR A 7 16.62 5.81 21.27
CA TYR A 7 15.84 5.44 20.08
C TYR A 7 16.59 5.92 18.83
N ILE A 8 17.26 5.02 18.15
CA ILE A 8 17.78 5.28 16.82
C ILE A 8 16.57 5.19 15.88
N SER A 9 16.14 6.34 15.35
CA SER A 9 15.13 6.39 14.29
C SER A 9 15.68 5.67 13.06
N ASN A 10 15.24 4.44 12.80
CA ASN A 10 15.57 3.68 11.61
C ASN A 10 14.68 4.12 10.45
N SER A 11 15.01 5.25 9.81
CA SER A 11 14.35 5.62 8.55
C SER A 11 14.90 4.79 7.38
N TYR A 12 14.03 4.41 6.47
CA TYR A 12 14.38 3.71 5.24
C TYR A 12 13.60 4.31 4.07
N VAL A 13 14.31 4.67 3.01
CA VAL A 13 13.72 5.14 1.76
C VAL A 13 14.23 4.24 0.64
N ASP A 14 13.33 3.85 -0.26
CA ASP A 14 13.68 3.18 -1.51
C ASP A 14 13.12 3.99 -2.67
N ASP A 15 14.00 4.55 -3.47
CA ASP A 15 13.68 5.32 -4.67
C ASP A 15 13.65 4.44 -5.94
N PHE A 16 13.91 3.14 -5.79
CA PHE A 16 13.91 2.15 -6.88
C PHE A 16 14.85 2.48 -8.04
N THR A 17 15.93 3.22 -7.79
CA THR A 17 16.97 3.54 -8.79
C THR A 17 17.99 2.43 -8.95
N SER A 18 18.09 1.51 -8.00
CA SER A 18 18.96 0.35 -8.05
C SER A 18 18.57 -0.63 -9.15
N LYS A 19 19.57 -1.30 -9.77
CA LYS A 19 19.34 -2.37 -10.76
C LYS A 19 18.61 -3.58 -10.18
N ASN A 20 18.79 -3.84 -8.89
CA ASN A 20 18.19 -4.97 -8.19
C ASN A 20 17.26 -4.47 -7.07
N LEU A 21 16.19 -5.20 -6.87
CA LEU A 21 15.29 -4.96 -5.74
C LEU A 21 16.02 -5.19 -4.42
N ASN A 22 15.88 -4.29 -3.47
CA ASN A 22 16.49 -4.42 -2.16
C ASN A 22 15.93 -5.64 -1.43
N LEU A 23 16.80 -6.38 -0.72
CA LEU A 23 16.46 -7.60 0.01
C LEU A 23 15.49 -7.40 1.18
N LYS A 24 15.22 -6.14 1.58
CA LYS A 24 14.17 -5.81 2.55
C LYS A 24 12.77 -6.01 2.01
N TRP A 25 12.61 -6.01 0.67
CA TRP A 25 11.34 -6.30 0.02
C TRP A 25 11.08 -7.79 -0.04
N THR A 26 9.89 -8.19 0.27
CA THR A 26 9.47 -9.60 0.32
C THR A 26 8.22 -9.82 -0.53
N PHE A 27 8.14 -11.01 -1.11
CA PHE A 27 6.94 -11.49 -1.80
C PHE A 27 6.24 -12.51 -0.92
N ILE A 28 4.92 -12.45 -0.83
CA ILE A 28 4.13 -13.44 -0.07
C ILE A 28 4.21 -14.82 -0.73
N ARG A 29 4.40 -14.84 -2.05
CA ARG A 29 4.61 -16.05 -2.85
C ARG A 29 5.78 -15.83 -3.79
N VAL A 30 6.39 -16.91 -4.25
CA VAL A 30 7.47 -16.85 -5.24
C VAL A 30 7.00 -16.04 -6.45
N PRO A 31 7.69 -14.95 -6.79
CA PRO A 31 7.31 -14.15 -7.95
C PRO A 31 7.49 -14.97 -9.23
N GLN A 32 6.43 -15.05 -10.01
CA GLN A 32 6.51 -15.62 -11.36
C GLN A 32 7.01 -14.56 -12.34
N ASN A 33 7.40 -15.03 -13.55
CA ASN A 33 7.82 -14.15 -14.63
C ASN A 33 6.85 -12.96 -14.80
N LYS A 34 7.40 -11.76 -14.97
CA LYS A 34 6.68 -10.50 -15.15
C LYS A 34 5.79 -10.11 -13.95
N THR A 35 6.23 -10.34 -12.72
CA THR A 35 5.54 -9.82 -11.53
C THR A 35 5.87 -8.35 -11.30
N TYR A 36 7.13 -7.97 -11.53
CA TYR A 36 7.60 -6.58 -11.38
C TYR A 36 8.72 -6.23 -12.35
N SER A 37 9.04 -4.93 -12.44
CA SER A 37 10.20 -4.41 -13.16
C SER A 37 10.71 -3.13 -12.49
N LEU A 38 12.04 -2.98 -12.46
CA LEU A 38 12.75 -1.75 -12.07
C LEU A 38 13.24 -0.96 -13.29
N ASN A 39 13.21 -1.58 -14.48
CA ASN A 39 13.84 -1.03 -15.69
C ASN A 39 12.85 -0.33 -16.63
N VAL A 40 11.56 -0.67 -16.58
CA VAL A 40 10.53 -0.11 -17.49
C VAL A 40 10.27 1.36 -17.20
N ASN A 41 10.37 1.76 -15.93
CA ASN A 41 10.24 3.14 -15.49
C ASN A 41 11.28 3.39 -14.38
N PRO A 42 12.51 3.81 -14.71
CA PRO A 42 13.56 4.05 -13.71
C PRO A 42 13.09 4.99 -12.60
N GLY A 43 13.46 4.68 -11.35
CA GLY A 43 12.99 5.40 -10.18
C GLY A 43 11.60 4.96 -9.69
N TYR A 44 11.06 3.87 -10.26
CA TYR A 44 9.80 3.27 -9.84
C TYR A 44 9.85 1.75 -9.84
N LEU A 45 9.20 1.15 -8.88
CA LEU A 45 8.85 -0.25 -8.94
C LEU A 45 7.54 -0.42 -9.73
N ARG A 46 7.63 -0.98 -10.94
CA ARG A 46 6.47 -1.36 -11.73
C ARG A 46 5.95 -2.72 -11.26
N LEU A 47 4.70 -2.79 -10.83
CA LEU A 47 3.99 -4.04 -10.60
C LEU A 47 3.06 -4.33 -11.79
N TYR A 48 2.99 -5.61 -12.19
CA TYR A 48 2.08 -6.05 -13.26
C TYR A 48 0.86 -6.73 -12.64
N PRO A 49 -0.37 -6.32 -12.98
CA PRO A 49 -1.57 -6.91 -12.41
C PRO A 49 -1.68 -8.41 -12.73
N LYS A 50 -2.30 -9.15 -11.85
CA LYS A 50 -2.62 -10.57 -12.00
C LYS A 50 -4.12 -10.77 -11.82
N PRO A 51 -4.73 -11.80 -12.45
CA PRO A 51 -6.16 -12.04 -12.38
C PRO A 51 -6.66 -12.59 -11.04
N ASN A 52 -5.81 -12.58 -10.01
CA ASN A 52 -6.12 -13.14 -8.71
C ASN A 52 -6.17 -12.06 -7.63
N THR A 53 -7.05 -12.26 -6.68
CA THR A 53 -7.16 -11.42 -5.49
C THR A 53 -6.38 -12.02 -4.31
N ILE A 54 -6.20 -11.24 -3.28
CA ILE A 54 -5.50 -11.64 -2.05
C ILE A 54 -6.20 -12.81 -1.36
N GLU A 55 -7.53 -12.88 -1.48
CA GLU A 55 -8.34 -13.89 -0.79
C GLU A 55 -8.21 -15.30 -1.38
N ASN A 56 -7.86 -15.44 -2.65
CA ASN A 56 -7.91 -16.75 -3.33
C ASN A 56 -6.58 -17.52 -3.34
N ARG A 57 -5.63 -17.18 -2.46
CA ARG A 57 -4.37 -17.91 -2.23
C ARG A 57 -3.55 -18.26 -3.49
N LYS A 58 -3.84 -17.63 -4.61
CA LYS A 58 -3.12 -17.77 -5.87
C LYS A 58 -2.07 -16.67 -6.00
N ASN A 59 -1.33 -16.66 -7.11
CA ASN A 59 -0.37 -15.59 -7.38
C ASN A 59 -1.09 -14.29 -7.70
N PHE A 60 -0.82 -13.26 -6.91
CA PHE A 60 -1.24 -11.88 -7.10
C PHE A 60 -0.04 -10.95 -7.01
N SER A 61 -0.18 -9.73 -7.51
CA SER A 61 0.92 -8.77 -7.52
C SER A 61 0.97 -8.01 -6.21
N LEU A 62 1.79 -8.52 -5.30
CA LEU A 62 2.06 -7.89 -4.00
C LEU A 62 3.53 -8.01 -3.67
N ILE A 63 4.10 -6.89 -3.26
CA ILE A 63 5.40 -6.81 -2.61
C ILE A 63 5.21 -6.15 -1.25
N GLY A 64 5.89 -6.64 -0.24
CA GLY A 64 5.74 -6.16 1.11
C GLY A 64 7.07 -5.81 1.76
N PHE A 65 7.00 -4.84 2.64
CA PHE A 65 8.04 -4.50 3.60
C PHE A 65 7.60 -4.96 4.98
N ARG A 66 8.46 -5.70 5.68
CA ARG A 66 8.09 -6.24 6.99
C ARG A 66 8.11 -5.15 8.04
N GLN A 67 6.98 -4.93 8.71
CA GLN A 67 6.89 -4.09 9.90
C GLN A 67 7.79 -4.68 11.01
N LYS A 68 8.58 -3.83 11.65
CA LYS A 68 9.50 -4.20 12.74
C LYS A 68 9.17 -3.52 14.04
N GLU A 69 8.52 -2.35 13.96
CA GLU A 69 8.20 -1.49 15.09
C GLU A 69 6.68 -1.34 15.20
N SER A 70 6.16 -1.09 16.41
CA SER A 70 4.76 -0.73 16.63
C SER A 70 4.50 0.74 16.28
N ASP A 71 5.46 1.61 16.58
CA ASP A 71 5.38 3.03 16.29
C ASP A 71 6.16 3.32 15.01
N PHE A 72 5.48 3.71 13.93
CA PHE A 72 6.11 4.04 12.65
C PHE A 72 5.26 5.00 11.82
N ASP A 73 5.93 5.66 10.89
CA ASP A 73 5.30 6.35 9.76
C ASP A 73 5.71 5.62 8.48
N TYR A 74 4.74 5.36 7.61
CA TYR A 74 4.96 4.70 6.34
C TYR A 74 4.27 5.49 5.23
N GLU A 75 5.05 5.84 4.20
CA GLU A 75 4.55 6.58 3.04
C GLU A 75 4.89 5.83 1.75
N VAL A 76 3.94 5.80 0.82
CA VAL A 76 4.11 5.24 -0.52
C VAL A 76 3.54 6.19 -1.54
N LYS A 77 4.40 6.69 -2.43
CA LYS A 77 3.97 7.40 -3.64
C LYS A 77 3.66 6.38 -4.73
N MET A 78 2.44 6.44 -5.25
CA MET A 78 1.98 5.57 -6.31
C MET A 78 1.52 6.38 -7.52
N ASN A 79 2.03 6.00 -8.70
CA ASN A 79 1.53 6.48 -9.98
C ASN A 79 0.67 5.39 -10.62
N TYR A 80 -0.64 5.61 -10.65
CA TYR A 80 -1.60 4.69 -11.22
C TYR A 80 -2.79 5.43 -11.80
N LYS A 81 -3.01 5.31 -13.09
CA LYS A 81 -4.19 5.88 -13.76
C LYS A 81 -5.09 4.73 -14.21
N PRO A 82 -6.20 4.45 -13.48
CA PRO A 82 -7.06 3.34 -13.82
C PRO A 82 -7.73 3.58 -15.18
N SER A 83 -7.48 2.67 -16.12
CA SER A 83 -8.12 2.65 -17.44
C SER A 83 -9.22 1.61 -17.52
N ASP A 84 -9.14 0.57 -16.72
CA ASP A 84 -10.00 -0.60 -16.68
C ASP A 84 -10.66 -0.75 -15.32
N GLU A 85 -11.92 -1.19 -15.27
CA GLU A 85 -12.67 -1.40 -14.03
C GLU A 85 -12.29 -2.69 -13.29
N SER A 86 -11.62 -3.62 -13.98
CA SER A 86 -11.18 -4.91 -13.40
C SER A 86 -9.88 -4.81 -12.60
N VAL A 87 -9.17 -3.68 -12.67
CA VAL A 87 -7.87 -3.50 -12.02
C VAL A 87 -7.95 -2.44 -10.94
N GLU A 88 -7.50 -2.81 -9.77
CA GLU A 88 -7.26 -1.89 -8.65
C GLU A 88 -5.80 -1.90 -8.22
N SER A 89 -5.32 -0.81 -7.65
CA SER A 89 -3.95 -0.68 -7.15
C SER A 89 -3.92 0.19 -5.90
N GLY A 90 -2.99 -0.10 -4.99
CA GLY A 90 -2.87 0.66 -3.75
C GLY A 90 -1.90 0.02 -2.77
N ILE A 91 -2.13 0.26 -1.50
CA ILE A 91 -1.37 -0.33 -0.40
C ILE A 91 -2.20 -1.34 0.38
N ILE A 92 -1.49 -2.19 1.11
CA ILE A 92 -2.10 -3.20 1.98
C ILE A 92 -1.31 -3.31 3.29
N HIS A 93 -2.04 -3.40 4.38
CA HIS A 93 -1.54 -3.85 5.67
C HIS A 93 -1.94 -5.32 5.81
N TYR A 94 -0.95 -6.20 5.70
CA TYR A 94 -1.19 -7.63 5.53
C TYR A 94 -0.62 -8.44 6.67
N GLN A 95 -1.47 -9.16 7.39
CA GLN A 95 -1.06 -10.14 8.37
C GLN A 95 -1.13 -11.56 7.80
N LYS A 96 -2.25 -11.90 7.16
CA LYS A 96 -2.53 -13.18 6.49
C LYS A 96 -3.73 -13.05 5.55
N GLU A 97 -4.05 -14.08 4.76
CA GLU A 97 -5.14 -14.07 3.78
C GLU A 97 -6.52 -13.74 4.35
N ARG A 98 -6.70 -13.93 5.65
CA ARG A 98 -7.96 -13.67 6.35
C ARG A 98 -7.93 -12.41 7.23
N ASN A 99 -6.78 -11.75 7.31
CA ASN A 99 -6.61 -10.53 8.11
C ASN A 99 -5.75 -9.55 7.33
N PHE A 100 -6.38 -8.58 6.72
CA PHE A 100 -5.69 -7.51 5.99
C PHE A 100 -6.60 -6.28 5.83
N LEU A 101 -5.98 -5.15 5.65
CA LEU A 101 -6.61 -3.89 5.27
C LEU A 101 -6.03 -3.41 3.95
N THR A 102 -6.86 -3.10 2.99
CA THR A 102 -6.45 -2.50 1.72
C THR A 102 -6.90 -1.04 1.63
N SER A 103 -6.08 -0.20 1.01
CA SER A 103 -6.48 1.13 0.53
C SER A 103 -6.14 1.19 -0.95
N THR A 104 -7.16 1.05 -1.82
CA THR A 104 -6.96 0.89 -3.25
C THR A 104 -7.71 1.94 -4.05
N ILE A 105 -7.14 2.28 -5.20
CA ILE A 105 -7.77 3.12 -6.22
C ILE A 105 -8.28 2.23 -7.35
N TYR A 106 -9.49 2.48 -7.77
CA TYR A 106 -10.11 1.83 -8.92
C TYR A 106 -11.06 2.76 -9.66
N LYS A 107 -11.45 2.37 -10.87
CA LYS A 107 -12.43 3.05 -11.70
C LYS A 107 -13.78 2.35 -11.62
N ALA A 108 -14.85 3.11 -11.54
CA ALA A 108 -16.22 2.62 -11.71
C ALA A 108 -17.00 3.63 -12.56
N GLY A 109 -17.37 3.24 -13.76
CA GLY A 109 -17.91 4.13 -14.76
C GLY A 109 -16.94 5.24 -15.13
N LYS A 110 -17.38 6.49 -15.00
CA LYS A 110 -16.55 7.68 -15.25
C LYS A 110 -15.83 8.21 -14.00
N LYS A 111 -16.00 7.56 -12.85
CA LYS A 111 -15.47 8.03 -11.57
C LYS A 111 -14.30 7.17 -11.11
N ILE A 112 -13.39 7.81 -10.37
CA ILE A 112 -12.28 7.14 -9.69
C ILE A 112 -12.55 7.22 -8.20
N PHE A 113 -12.35 6.09 -7.52
CA PHE A 113 -12.56 5.95 -6.10
C PHE A 113 -11.28 5.49 -5.40
N LEU A 114 -11.05 6.02 -4.22
CA LEU A 114 -10.21 5.44 -3.19
C LEU A 114 -11.13 4.71 -2.22
N GLU A 115 -10.88 3.42 -1.99
CA GLU A 115 -11.66 2.64 -1.07
C GLU A 115 -10.75 1.88 -0.11
N GLN A 116 -11.10 1.95 1.16
CA GLN A 116 -10.48 1.18 2.21
C GLN A 116 -11.39 0.03 2.59
N ARG A 117 -10.83 -1.18 2.58
CA ARG A 117 -11.57 -2.41 2.87
C ARG A 117 -10.81 -3.26 3.89
N LEU A 118 -11.55 -3.78 4.86
CA LEU A 118 -11.05 -4.63 5.92
C LEU A 118 -11.54 -6.07 5.74
N LYS A 119 -10.62 -7.00 5.90
CA LYS A 119 -10.87 -8.43 6.02
C LYS A 119 -10.46 -8.91 7.40
N GLU A 120 -11.41 -9.43 8.16
CA GLU A 120 -11.16 -10.02 9.47
C GLU A 120 -11.64 -11.47 9.49
N LYS A 121 -10.73 -12.38 9.80
CA LYS A 121 -11.01 -13.83 9.94
C LYS A 121 -11.91 -14.37 8.81
N ASP A 122 -13.03 -14.95 9.18
CA ASP A 122 -13.98 -15.59 8.25
C ASP A 122 -15.11 -14.63 7.82
N GLN A 123 -15.05 -13.36 8.19
CA GLN A 123 -16.00 -12.34 7.76
C GLN A 123 -15.81 -11.99 6.28
N LYS A 124 -16.84 -11.44 5.66
CA LYS A 124 -16.71 -10.88 4.30
C LYS A 124 -15.80 -9.65 4.31
N LEU A 125 -15.20 -9.34 3.17
CA LEU A 125 -14.49 -8.10 2.96
C LEU A 125 -15.46 -6.91 3.09
N VAL A 126 -15.19 -5.99 4.02
CA VAL A 126 -16.08 -4.87 4.36
C VAL A 126 -15.45 -3.56 3.91
N SER A 127 -16.23 -2.71 3.24
CA SER A 127 -15.84 -1.34 2.93
C SER A 127 -15.94 -0.47 4.17
N LEU A 128 -14.81 0.04 4.64
CA LEU A 128 -14.77 0.96 5.78
C LEU A 128 -14.96 2.41 5.35
N LYS A 129 -14.32 2.77 4.23
CA LYS A 129 -14.36 4.14 3.70
C LYS A 129 -14.25 4.12 2.19
N LYS A 130 -15.08 4.92 1.53
CA LYS A 130 -15.05 5.12 0.08
C LYS A 130 -15.11 6.61 -0.25
N VAL A 131 -14.15 7.08 -1.02
CA VAL A 131 -13.99 8.49 -1.40
C VAL A 131 -13.94 8.61 -2.92
N SER A 132 -14.74 9.51 -3.49
CA SER A 132 -14.64 9.83 -4.92
C SER A 132 -13.53 10.86 -5.14
N LEU A 133 -12.53 10.52 -5.94
CA LEU A 133 -11.37 11.36 -6.20
C LEU A 133 -11.60 12.27 -7.41
N LYS A 134 -12.26 13.42 -7.19
CA LYS A 134 -12.65 14.35 -8.28
C LYS A 134 -11.47 15.01 -9.01
N LYS A 135 -10.31 15.19 -8.34
CA LYS A 135 -9.12 15.86 -8.88
C LYS A 135 -7.93 14.91 -9.07
N TYR A 136 -8.21 13.61 -9.16
CA TYR A 136 -7.15 12.62 -9.31
C TYR A 136 -6.49 12.71 -10.70
N ASN A 137 -5.20 12.99 -10.71
CA ASN A 137 -4.38 13.15 -11.93
C ASN A 137 -3.57 11.90 -12.29
N GLY A 138 -3.65 10.84 -11.48
CA GLY A 138 -2.87 9.61 -11.63
C GLY A 138 -1.74 9.45 -10.62
N SER A 139 -1.56 10.39 -9.69
CA SER A 139 -0.58 10.29 -8.60
C SER A 139 -1.28 10.41 -7.25
N ILE A 140 -0.81 9.63 -6.28
CA ILE A 140 -1.26 9.67 -4.89
C ILE A 140 -0.11 9.29 -3.97
N ILE A 141 -0.07 9.89 -2.79
CA ILE A 141 0.73 9.40 -1.67
C ILE A 141 -0.22 8.83 -0.63
N PHE A 142 -0.03 7.59 -0.25
CA PHE A 142 -0.64 6.98 0.92
C PHE A 142 0.28 7.15 2.11
N LYS A 143 -0.30 7.51 3.26
CA LYS A 143 0.43 7.60 4.52
C LYS A 143 -0.29 6.82 5.61
N THR A 144 0.46 6.01 6.34
CA THR A 144 0.02 5.32 7.54
C THR A 144 0.88 5.78 8.71
N VAL A 145 0.23 6.19 9.78
CA VAL A 145 0.87 6.52 11.06
C VAL A 145 0.39 5.50 12.08
N SER A 146 1.32 4.77 12.67
CA SER A 146 1.03 3.84 13.77
C SER A 146 1.64 4.37 15.05
N ARG A 147 0.82 4.43 16.10
CA ARG A 147 1.23 4.82 17.45
C ARG A 147 0.57 3.87 18.44
N LYS A 148 1.39 3.10 19.16
CA LYS A 148 0.94 2.01 20.02
C LYS A 148 0.09 1.01 19.21
N ASP A 149 -1.19 0.93 19.49
CA ASP A 149 -2.13 0.00 18.83
C ASP A 149 -3.03 0.70 17.81
N GLU A 150 -2.97 2.03 17.68
CA GLU A 150 -3.77 2.81 16.76
C GLU A 150 -3.05 3.02 15.42
N TYR A 151 -3.74 2.74 14.31
CA TYR A 151 -3.33 3.02 12.95
C TYR A 151 -4.20 4.14 12.38
N THR A 152 -3.57 5.22 11.93
CA THR A 152 -4.24 6.32 11.25
C THR A 152 -3.80 6.40 9.80
N PHE A 153 -4.77 6.53 8.89
CA PHE A 153 -4.55 6.51 7.44
C PHE A 153 -4.87 7.85 6.82
N TYR A 154 -3.99 8.27 5.91
CA TYR A 154 -4.10 9.52 5.17
C TYR A 154 -3.78 9.28 3.70
N TYR A 155 -4.16 10.22 2.86
CA TYR A 155 -3.72 10.29 1.46
C TYR A 155 -3.46 11.74 1.05
N SER A 156 -2.61 11.92 0.03
CA SER A 156 -2.35 13.21 -0.61
C SER A 156 -2.47 13.08 -2.12
N LEU A 157 -3.07 14.09 -2.77
CA LEU A 157 -3.19 14.21 -4.24
C LEU A 157 -2.34 15.36 -4.81
N ASP A 158 -1.59 16.04 -3.98
CA ASP A 158 -0.75 17.23 -4.28
C ASP A 158 0.70 17.02 -3.89
N ASP A 159 1.19 15.81 -4.10
CA ASP A 159 2.59 15.41 -3.88
C ASP A 159 3.09 15.55 -2.43
N GLY A 160 2.17 15.44 -1.47
CA GLY A 160 2.48 15.47 -0.04
C GLY A 160 2.40 16.85 0.61
N GLU A 161 2.00 17.89 -0.14
CA GLU A 161 1.79 19.23 0.43
C GLU A 161 0.67 19.22 1.47
N ASN A 162 -0.43 18.51 1.18
CA ASN A 162 -1.55 18.35 2.09
C ASN A 162 -1.97 16.89 2.21
N PHE A 163 -2.13 16.42 3.45
CA PHE A 163 -2.67 15.09 3.73
C PHE A 163 -4.12 15.17 4.19
N THR A 164 -4.97 14.41 3.53
CA THR A 164 -6.39 14.24 3.91
C THR A 164 -6.53 12.99 4.76
N TYR A 165 -7.17 13.11 5.92
CA TYR A 165 -7.53 11.97 6.79
C TYR A 165 -8.49 11.04 6.06
N LEU A 166 -8.21 9.75 6.12
CA LEU A 166 -9.05 8.70 5.53
C LEU A 166 -9.84 7.96 6.62
N SER A 167 -9.16 7.39 7.60
CA SER A 167 -9.75 6.62 8.71
C SER A 167 -8.72 6.34 9.81
N SER A 168 -9.17 5.75 10.91
CA SER A 168 -8.31 5.10 11.91
C SER A 168 -8.87 3.73 12.30
N LEU A 169 -7.99 2.86 12.82
CA LEU A 169 -8.30 1.54 13.37
C LEU A 169 -7.43 1.28 14.61
N ASP A 170 -8.02 0.65 15.61
CA ASP A 170 -7.38 0.14 16.83
C ASP A 170 -6.97 -1.32 16.66
#